data_7253100e3f822418de3b220f141def2c
#
_entry.id   7253100e3f822418de3b220f141def2c
#
_cell.length_a   1.000
_cell.length_b   1.000
_cell.length_c   1.000
_cell.angle_alpha   90.00
_cell.angle_beta   90.00
_cell.angle_gamma   90.00
#
_symmetry.space_group_name_H-M   'P 1'
#
loop_
_entity.id
_entity.type
_entity.pdbx_description
1 polymer ?
#
loop_
_entity_poly.entity_id
_entity_poly.type
_entity_poly.pdbx_seq_one_letter_code
_entity_poly.pdbx_strand_id
1 'polypeptide(L)'
;QTVLNITYGCIGRLSTFSAGTFMLIFVIDLNKLVVQVPVVALASVMIVVSLTTIDWQSIRRIKDMPMADTFVMLSTVAIVVLTDNLAYGVVIGVILSAVLFAFKSSNIIVDKMSINGVTTYLVKGPLFFAATDKFINSFDYNEDINAVEIDFLESKIMDQSAVEAIDKVIAKFKKKGIKAKVRILNKECVKIIEKLSCSNNI
;
A
#
# COMPACT_ATOMS: atom_id res chain seq x y z
N GLN A 1 23.57 -2.82 -6.92
CA GLN A 1 24.13 -3.72 -7.96
C GLN A 1 23.26 -3.73 -9.21
N THR A 2 21.93 -3.88 -9.10
CA THR A 2 21.02 -3.90 -10.26
C THR A 2 21.08 -2.61 -11.08
N VAL A 3 21.12 -1.45 -10.42
CA VAL A 3 21.22 -0.13 -11.08
C VAL A 3 22.53 -0.01 -11.85
N LEU A 4 23.65 -0.41 -11.25
CA LEU A 4 24.96 -0.42 -11.89
C LEU A 4 24.96 -1.35 -13.12
N ASN A 5 24.38 -2.54 -13.03
CA ASN A 5 24.27 -3.47 -14.15
C ASN A 5 23.49 -2.86 -15.33
N ILE A 6 22.38 -2.18 -15.05
CA ILE A 6 21.56 -1.51 -16.07
C ILE A 6 22.34 -0.34 -16.70
N THR A 7 23.05 0.45 -15.91
CA THR A 7 23.87 1.57 -16.39
C THR A 7 24.98 1.10 -17.35
N TYR A 8 25.52 -0.10 -17.14
CA TYR A 8 26.51 -0.72 -18.01
C TYR A 8 25.87 -1.54 -19.18
N GLY A 9 24.57 -1.37 -19.45
CA GLY A 9 23.91 -1.92 -20.64
C GLY A 9 23.41 -3.35 -20.50
N CYS A 10 23.34 -3.90 -19.28
CA CYS A 10 22.82 -5.25 -19.07
C CYS A 10 21.29 -5.28 -19.05
N ILE A 11 20.69 -5.98 -20.01
CA ILE A 11 19.22 -6.05 -20.19
C ILE A 11 18.63 -7.35 -19.61
N GLY A 12 19.45 -8.36 -19.32
CA GLY A 12 18.99 -9.71 -19.00
C GLY A 12 19.18 -10.14 -17.55
N ARG A 13 18.32 -11.05 -17.08
CA ARG A 13 18.43 -11.70 -15.75
C ARG A 13 19.73 -12.52 -15.59
N LEU A 14 20.34 -12.96 -16.70
CA LEU A 14 21.61 -13.67 -16.72
C LEU A 14 22.77 -12.87 -16.10
N SER A 15 22.78 -11.55 -16.27
CA SER A 15 23.81 -10.69 -15.68
C SER A 15 23.78 -10.73 -14.15
N THR A 16 22.60 -10.67 -13.56
CA THR A 16 22.44 -10.73 -12.09
C THR A 16 22.78 -12.12 -11.56
N PHE A 17 22.42 -13.17 -12.30
CA PHE A 17 22.74 -14.55 -11.93
C PHE A 17 24.26 -14.81 -12.00
N SER A 18 24.91 -14.38 -13.06
CA SER A 18 26.37 -14.51 -13.21
C SER A 18 27.12 -13.72 -12.12
N ALA A 19 26.68 -12.49 -11.82
CA ALA A 19 27.27 -11.71 -10.73
C ALA A 19 27.15 -12.42 -9.38
N GLY A 20 26.00 -13.02 -9.05
CA GLY A 20 25.81 -13.84 -7.84
C GLY A 20 26.71 -15.07 -7.82
N THR A 21 26.85 -15.77 -8.93
CA THR A 21 27.73 -16.95 -9.07
C THR A 21 29.19 -16.56 -8.86
N PHE A 22 29.66 -15.49 -9.49
CA PHE A 22 31.01 -14.97 -9.27
C PHE A 22 31.26 -14.59 -7.81
N MET A 23 30.30 -13.93 -7.15
CA MET A 23 30.41 -13.60 -5.72
C MET A 23 30.54 -14.85 -4.85
N LEU A 24 29.81 -15.93 -5.15
CA LEU A 24 29.93 -17.20 -4.45
C LEU A 24 31.32 -17.80 -4.61
N ILE A 25 31.85 -17.82 -5.83
CA ILE A 25 33.20 -18.33 -6.12
C ILE A 25 34.26 -17.48 -5.35
N PHE A 26 34.10 -16.16 -5.36
CA PHE A 26 35.01 -15.28 -4.61
C PHE A 26 35.01 -15.58 -3.11
N VAL A 27 33.84 -15.84 -2.52
CA VAL A 27 33.73 -16.12 -1.08
C VAL A 27 34.26 -17.51 -0.73
N ILE A 28 34.05 -18.52 -1.57
CA ILE A 28 34.40 -19.93 -1.26
C ILE A 28 35.84 -20.18 -1.62
N ASP A 29 36.29 -19.89 -2.84
CA ASP A 29 37.57 -20.29 -3.37
C ASP A 29 38.68 -19.25 -3.20
N LEU A 30 38.33 -17.96 -3.29
CA LEU A 30 39.29 -16.85 -3.29
C LEU A 30 39.34 -16.09 -1.97
N ASN A 31 38.80 -16.67 -0.88
CA ASN A 31 38.76 -16.03 0.43
C ASN A 31 40.14 -15.56 0.90
N LYS A 32 41.20 -16.36 0.67
CA LYS A 32 42.57 -16.00 1.03
C LYS A 32 43.09 -14.77 0.31
N LEU A 33 42.64 -14.50 -0.91
CA LEU A 33 43.01 -13.30 -1.69
C LEU A 33 42.19 -12.09 -1.23
N VAL A 34 40.90 -12.31 -0.97
CA VAL A 34 39.99 -11.24 -0.53
C VAL A 34 40.42 -10.65 0.82
N VAL A 35 40.88 -11.50 1.76
CA VAL A 35 41.36 -11.05 3.08
C VAL A 35 42.64 -10.16 2.97
N GLN A 36 43.40 -10.26 1.89
CA GLN A 36 44.57 -9.43 1.67
C GLN A 36 44.24 -8.02 1.18
N VAL A 37 42.99 -7.77 0.74
CA VAL A 37 42.55 -6.45 0.27
C VAL A 37 42.48 -5.50 1.47
N PRO A 38 43.24 -4.38 1.47
CA PRO A 38 43.18 -3.45 2.58
C PRO A 38 41.78 -2.79 2.67
N VAL A 39 41.30 -2.69 3.89
CA VAL A 39 39.98 -2.07 4.17
C VAL A 39 39.84 -0.67 3.59
N VAL A 40 40.94 0.07 3.58
CA VAL A 40 41.02 1.44 3.01
C VAL A 40 40.68 1.45 1.51
N ALA A 41 41.14 0.43 0.75
CA ALA A 41 40.82 0.33 -0.67
C ALA A 41 39.32 0.05 -0.89
N LEU A 42 38.75 -0.85 -0.08
CA LEU A 42 37.31 -1.12 -0.13
C LEU A 42 36.48 0.12 0.24
N ALA A 43 36.87 0.85 1.29
CA ALA A 43 36.22 2.09 1.68
C ALA A 43 36.27 3.15 0.57
N SER A 44 37.41 3.29 -0.11
CA SER A 44 37.55 4.22 -1.23
C SER A 44 36.60 3.92 -2.38
N VAL A 45 36.49 2.64 -2.75
CA VAL A 45 35.55 2.19 -3.79
C VAL A 45 34.11 2.45 -3.36
N MET A 46 33.77 2.16 -2.10
CA MET A 46 32.43 2.41 -1.55
C MET A 46 32.04 3.88 -1.61
N ILE A 47 32.97 4.79 -1.28
CA ILE A 47 32.74 6.25 -1.37
C ILE A 47 32.46 6.65 -2.82
N VAL A 48 33.30 6.22 -3.76
CA VAL A 48 33.11 6.54 -5.19
C VAL A 48 31.78 6.01 -5.70
N VAL A 49 31.45 4.75 -5.41
CA VAL A 49 30.17 4.13 -5.81
C VAL A 49 29.00 4.89 -5.19
N SER A 50 29.09 5.29 -3.93
CA SER A 50 28.04 6.06 -3.26
C SER A 50 27.80 7.40 -3.96
N LEU A 51 28.86 8.15 -4.26
CA LEU A 51 28.77 9.45 -4.93
C LEU A 51 28.21 9.34 -6.37
N THR A 52 28.54 8.25 -7.09
CA THR A 52 28.05 8.03 -8.45
C THR A 52 26.62 7.48 -8.49
N THR A 53 26.17 6.84 -7.40
CA THR A 53 24.80 6.26 -7.32
C THR A 53 23.78 7.27 -6.80
N ILE A 54 24.21 8.36 -6.15
CA ILE A 54 23.31 9.41 -5.67
C ILE A 54 22.60 10.06 -6.86
N ASP A 55 21.27 9.98 -6.85
CA ASP A 55 20.43 10.73 -7.78
C ASP A 55 20.25 12.17 -7.26
N TRP A 56 21.12 13.06 -7.72
CA TRP A 56 21.07 14.48 -7.37
C TRP A 56 19.75 15.16 -7.80
N GLN A 57 19.06 14.62 -8.80
CA GLN A 57 17.76 15.14 -9.25
C GLN A 57 16.67 14.82 -8.24
N SER A 58 16.68 13.63 -7.66
CA SER A 58 15.72 13.23 -6.61
C SER A 58 15.86 14.12 -5.38
N ILE A 59 17.09 14.51 -4.99
CA ILE A 59 17.31 15.43 -3.87
C ILE A 59 16.68 16.80 -4.13
N ARG A 60 16.78 17.31 -5.35
CA ARG A 60 16.15 18.59 -5.74
C ARG A 60 14.62 18.52 -5.76
N ARG A 61 14.06 17.36 -6.09
CA ARG A 61 12.61 17.11 -6.17
C ARG A 61 11.94 16.76 -4.83
N ILE A 62 12.70 16.66 -3.73
CA ILE A 62 12.16 16.39 -2.39
C ILE A 62 11.03 17.38 -2.04
N LYS A 63 11.14 18.63 -2.48
CA LYS A 63 10.11 19.66 -2.24
C LYS A 63 8.79 19.40 -2.96
N ASP A 64 8.84 18.66 -4.06
CA ASP A 64 7.66 18.32 -4.89
C ASP A 64 7.06 16.95 -4.52
N MET A 65 7.73 16.20 -3.63
CA MET A 65 7.27 14.89 -3.18
C MET A 65 6.19 14.99 -2.10
N PRO A 66 5.23 14.06 -2.07
CA PRO A 66 4.26 13.96 -0.98
C PRO A 66 4.98 13.83 0.36
N MET A 67 4.52 14.56 1.37
CA MET A 67 5.15 14.54 2.72
C MET A 67 5.26 13.15 3.32
N ALA A 68 4.29 12.26 3.02
CA ALA A 68 4.32 10.88 3.48
C ALA A 68 5.54 10.11 2.96
N ASP A 69 5.84 10.23 1.66
CA ASP A 69 6.95 9.53 1.02
C ASP A 69 8.31 10.07 1.52
N THR A 70 8.41 11.39 1.72
CA THR A 70 9.58 12.04 2.32
C THR A 70 9.81 11.57 3.76
N PHE A 71 8.73 11.40 4.55
CA PHE A 71 8.82 10.90 5.91
C PHE A 71 9.33 9.45 5.96
N VAL A 72 8.86 8.57 5.08
CA VAL A 72 9.37 7.19 4.97
C VAL A 72 10.85 7.19 4.64
N MET A 73 11.26 7.97 3.65
CA MET A 73 12.65 8.05 3.23
C MET A 73 13.56 8.50 4.37
N LEU A 74 13.19 9.59 5.05
CA LEU A 74 13.98 10.14 6.14
C LEU A 74 14.06 9.19 7.33
N SER A 75 12.94 8.56 7.69
CA SER A 75 12.88 7.57 8.78
C SER A 75 13.74 6.35 8.47
N THR A 76 13.69 5.84 7.23
CA THR A 76 14.52 4.71 6.80
C THR A 76 16.01 5.03 6.90
N VAL A 77 16.42 6.18 6.40
CA VAL A 77 17.83 6.63 6.48
C VAL A 77 18.27 6.80 7.93
N ALA A 78 17.44 7.44 8.77
CA ALA A 78 17.76 7.62 10.19
C ALA A 78 17.95 6.28 10.91
N ILE A 79 17.08 5.30 10.65
CA ILE A 79 17.18 3.97 11.27
C ILE A 79 18.46 3.26 10.82
N VAL A 80 18.80 3.29 9.53
CA VAL A 80 20.04 2.68 9.01
C VAL A 80 21.26 3.28 9.70
N VAL A 81 21.31 4.61 9.80
CA VAL A 81 22.45 5.33 10.41
C VAL A 81 22.55 5.07 11.92
N LEU A 82 21.41 5.00 12.63
CA LEU A 82 21.41 4.78 14.09
C LEU A 82 21.72 3.33 14.47
N THR A 83 21.34 2.37 13.60
CA THR A 83 21.53 0.93 13.89
C THR A 83 22.78 0.35 13.25
N ASP A 84 23.46 1.10 12.38
CA ASP A 84 24.54 0.61 11.50
C ASP A 84 24.17 -0.66 10.73
N ASN A 85 22.86 -0.88 10.53
CA ASN A 85 22.35 -2.10 9.93
C ASN A 85 21.29 -1.79 8.85
N LEU A 86 21.67 -2.05 7.60
CA LEU A 86 20.79 -1.83 6.44
C LEU A 86 19.53 -2.69 6.50
N ALA A 87 19.60 -3.90 7.05
CA ALA A 87 18.46 -4.81 7.08
C ALA A 87 17.29 -4.25 7.91
N TYR A 88 17.58 -3.66 9.07
CA TYR A 88 16.54 -3.03 9.90
C TYR A 88 15.90 -1.83 9.18
N GLY A 89 16.71 -1.00 8.53
CA GLY A 89 16.18 0.12 7.75
C GLY A 89 15.25 -0.32 6.64
N VAL A 90 15.63 -1.36 5.88
CA VAL A 90 14.79 -1.89 4.80
C VAL A 90 13.49 -2.47 5.34
N VAL A 91 13.52 -3.32 6.37
CA VAL A 91 12.30 -3.93 6.93
C VAL A 91 11.35 -2.87 7.45
N ILE A 92 11.84 -1.93 8.26
CA ILE A 92 11.00 -0.87 8.84
C ILE A 92 10.50 0.08 7.73
N GLY A 93 11.35 0.44 6.77
CA GLY A 93 10.97 1.25 5.62
C GLY A 93 9.85 0.63 4.78
N VAL A 94 9.93 -0.68 4.52
CA VAL A 94 8.88 -1.41 3.78
C VAL A 94 7.58 -1.43 4.56
N ILE A 95 7.62 -1.72 5.88
CA ILE A 95 6.42 -1.74 6.73
C ILE A 95 5.77 -0.34 6.75
N LEU A 96 6.55 0.69 6.99
CA LEU A 96 6.06 2.06 7.06
C LEU A 96 5.47 2.52 5.72
N SER A 97 6.14 2.20 4.62
CA SER A 97 5.65 2.48 3.26
C SER A 97 4.35 1.74 2.96
N ALA A 98 4.25 0.46 3.34
CA ALA A 98 3.04 -0.33 3.13
C ALA A 98 1.84 0.23 3.91
N VAL A 99 2.06 0.63 5.17
CA VAL A 99 1.02 1.25 6.01
C VAL A 99 0.55 2.57 5.41
N LEU A 100 1.47 3.47 5.06
CA LEU A 100 1.12 4.77 4.46
C LEU A 100 0.46 4.61 3.09
N PHE A 101 0.89 3.63 2.29
CA PHE A 101 0.24 3.31 1.03
C PHE A 101 -1.19 2.82 1.23
N ALA A 102 -1.46 1.98 2.24
CA ALA A 102 -2.81 1.53 2.57
C ALA A 102 -3.71 2.73 2.90
N PHE A 103 -3.26 3.66 3.75
CA PHE A 103 -4.02 4.87 4.06
C PHE A 103 -4.23 5.78 2.84
N LYS A 104 -3.22 5.97 2.00
CA LYS A 104 -3.32 6.78 0.78
C LYS A 104 -4.27 6.17 -0.24
N SER A 105 -4.30 4.83 -0.33
CA SER A 105 -5.19 4.08 -1.24
C SER A 105 -6.61 3.95 -0.72
N SER A 106 -6.90 4.30 0.54
CA SER A 106 -8.22 4.21 1.16
C SER A 106 -9.19 5.33 0.75
N ASN A 107 -9.02 5.90 -0.44
CA ASN A 107 -9.86 6.98 -0.90
C ASN A 107 -11.19 6.41 -1.40
N ILE A 108 -12.16 6.32 -0.48
CA ILE A 108 -13.54 5.98 -0.79
C ILE A 108 -14.35 7.27 -0.93
N ILE A 109 -15.20 7.31 -1.96
CA ILE A 109 -16.12 8.40 -2.22
C ILE A 109 -17.52 7.81 -2.19
N VAL A 110 -18.43 8.48 -1.52
CA VAL A 110 -19.85 8.10 -1.45
C VAL A 110 -20.66 9.26 -1.99
N ASP A 111 -21.17 9.09 -3.21
CA ASP A 111 -22.03 10.06 -3.86
C ASP A 111 -23.48 9.78 -3.51
N LYS A 112 -24.21 10.81 -3.12
CA LYS A 112 -25.62 10.71 -2.75
C LYS A 112 -26.51 11.21 -3.90
N MET A 113 -27.48 10.39 -4.30
CA MET A 113 -28.52 10.73 -5.25
C MET A 113 -29.88 10.41 -4.65
N SER A 114 -30.81 11.36 -4.66
CA SER A 114 -32.19 11.14 -4.20
C SER A 114 -33.16 11.27 -5.38
N ILE A 115 -33.89 10.20 -5.67
CA ILE A 115 -34.87 10.14 -6.76
C ILE A 115 -36.14 9.49 -6.22
N ASN A 116 -37.30 10.18 -6.34
CA ASN A 116 -38.61 9.69 -5.96
C ASN A 116 -38.73 9.14 -4.52
N GLY A 117 -38.08 9.76 -3.55
CA GLY A 117 -38.15 9.36 -2.14
C GLY A 117 -37.27 8.16 -1.77
N VAL A 118 -36.49 7.63 -2.69
CA VAL A 118 -35.43 6.64 -2.45
C VAL A 118 -34.08 7.34 -2.57
N THR A 119 -33.27 7.25 -1.52
CA THR A 119 -31.91 7.79 -1.54
C THR A 119 -30.93 6.68 -1.92
N THR A 120 -30.23 6.86 -3.02
CA THR A 120 -29.20 5.95 -3.50
C THR A 120 -27.82 6.54 -3.18
N TYR A 121 -27.00 5.77 -2.47
CA TYR A 121 -25.60 6.07 -2.19
C TYR A 121 -24.71 5.25 -3.12
N LEU A 122 -24.07 5.92 -4.08
CA LEU A 122 -23.11 5.29 -4.98
C LEU A 122 -21.72 5.30 -4.35
N VAL A 123 -21.21 4.11 -4.06
CA VAL A 123 -19.91 3.92 -3.42
C VAL A 123 -18.85 3.70 -4.49
N LYS A 124 -17.79 4.52 -4.48
CA LYS A 124 -16.67 4.48 -5.42
C LYS A 124 -15.36 4.22 -4.71
N GLY A 125 -14.53 3.36 -5.29
CA GLY A 125 -13.21 3.05 -4.77
C GLY A 125 -13.14 1.77 -3.94
N PRO A 126 -11.93 1.38 -3.47
CA PRO A 126 -11.74 0.14 -2.73
C PRO A 126 -12.21 0.29 -1.28
N LEU A 127 -13.05 -0.64 -0.83
CA LEU A 127 -13.49 -0.75 0.56
C LEU A 127 -12.70 -1.87 1.25
N PHE A 128 -11.89 -1.50 2.24
CA PHE A 128 -11.09 -2.40 3.06
C PHE A 128 -10.85 -1.76 4.45
N PHE A 129 -10.12 -2.42 5.33
CA PHE A 129 -9.99 -2.03 6.75
C PHE A 129 -9.64 -0.53 6.96
N ALA A 130 -8.78 0.06 6.13
CA ALA A 130 -8.37 1.47 6.27
C ALA A 130 -9.42 2.48 5.81
N ALA A 131 -10.44 2.06 5.03
CA ALA A 131 -11.51 2.89 4.50
C ALA A 131 -12.82 2.81 5.32
N THR A 132 -12.92 1.87 6.26
CA THR A 132 -14.17 1.55 6.97
C THR A 132 -14.76 2.74 7.74
N ASP A 133 -13.95 3.47 8.48
CA ASP A 133 -14.43 4.61 9.27
C ASP A 133 -14.93 5.74 8.37
N LYS A 134 -14.19 6.03 7.29
CA LYS A 134 -14.61 7.04 6.32
C LYS A 134 -15.91 6.63 5.64
N PHE A 135 -16.05 5.35 5.27
CA PHE A 135 -17.27 4.78 4.70
C PHE A 135 -18.46 4.94 5.64
N ILE A 136 -18.34 4.50 6.90
CA ILE A 136 -19.43 4.57 7.90
C ILE A 136 -19.86 6.02 8.16
N ASN A 137 -18.92 6.96 8.16
CA ASN A 137 -19.20 8.37 8.43
C ASN A 137 -19.67 9.17 7.19
N SER A 138 -19.65 8.57 6.00
CA SER A 138 -20.11 9.21 4.77
C SER A 138 -21.64 9.19 4.58
N PHE A 139 -22.37 8.48 5.43
CA PHE A 139 -23.83 8.39 5.35
C PHE A 139 -24.52 9.36 6.30
N ASP A 140 -25.60 9.98 5.82
CA ASP A 140 -26.47 10.76 6.67
C ASP A 140 -27.58 9.89 7.24
N TYR A 141 -27.48 9.60 8.53
CA TYR A 141 -28.45 8.75 9.24
C TYR A 141 -29.65 9.52 9.81
N ASN A 142 -29.71 10.84 9.69
CA ASN A 142 -30.74 11.70 10.32
C ASN A 142 -31.80 12.19 9.34
N GLU A 143 -31.72 11.79 8.08
CA GLU A 143 -32.72 12.17 7.09
C GLU A 143 -34.03 11.35 7.25
N ASP A 144 -35.16 12.03 7.03
CA ASP A 144 -36.48 11.40 6.93
C ASP A 144 -36.66 10.77 5.53
N ILE A 145 -36.08 9.58 5.37
CA ILE A 145 -36.15 8.79 4.14
C ILE A 145 -36.76 7.42 4.42
N ASN A 146 -37.60 6.98 3.50
CA ASN A 146 -38.29 5.69 3.68
C ASN A 146 -37.41 4.47 3.30
N ALA A 147 -36.53 4.66 2.33
CA ALA A 147 -35.66 3.61 1.84
C ALA A 147 -34.31 4.14 1.35
N VAL A 148 -33.27 3.38 1.58
CA VAL A 148 -31.89 3.64 1.14
C VAL A 148 -31.42 2.47 0.28
N GLU A 149 -30.82 2.78 -0.85
CA GLU A 149 -30.11 1.83 -1.68
C GLU A 149 -28.61 2.17 -1.66
N ILE A 150 -27.75 1.20 -1.33
CA ILE A 150 -26.29 1.36 -1.33
C ILE A 150 -25.75 0.57 -2.51
N ASP A 151 -25.23 1.27 -3.51
CA ASP A 151 -24.75 0.69 -4.75
C ASP A 151 -23.21 0.61 -4.74
N PHE A 152 -22.69 -0.62 -4.88
CA PHE A 152 -21.27 -0.95 -4.95
C PHE A 152 -20.78 -1.24 -6.38
N LEU A 153 -21.46 -0.74 -7.40
CA LEU A 153 -21.09 -0.99 -8.80
C LEU A 153 -19.64 -0.54 -9.12
N GLU A 154 -19.24 0.59 -8.60
CA GLU A 154 -17.92 1.18 -8.80
C GLU A 154 -16.96 0.97 -7.61
N SER A 155 -17.32 0.07 -6.70
CA SER A 155 -16.53 -0.27 -5.52
C SER A 155 -16.08 -1.73 -5.53
N LYS A 156 -14.93 -1.98 -4.89
CA LYS A 156 -14.39 -3.33 -4.69
C LYS A 156 -14.31 -3.62 -3.19
N ILE A 157 -15.05 -4.62 -2.74
CA ILE A 157 -15.01 -5.13 -1.37
C ILE A 157 -13.82 -6.09 -1.27
N MET A 158 -12.86 -5.83 -0.37
CA MET A 158 -11.57 -6.53 -0.40
C MET A 158 -11.33 -7.43 0.82
N ASP A 159 -11.94 -7.14 1.97
CA ASP A 159 -11.68 -7.86 3.22
C ASP A 159 -12.93 -7.99 4.12
N GLN A 160 -12.79 -8.72 5.22
CA GLN A 160 -13.85 -8.93 6.20
C GLN A 160 -14.26 -7.63 6.89
N SER A 161 -13.32 -6.72 7.16
CA SER A 161 -13.61 -5.44 7.80
C SER A 161 -14.55 -4.57 6.96
N ALA A 162 -14.45 -4.68 5.63
CA ALA A 162 -15.37 -4.05 4.69
C ALA A 162 -16.79 -4.59 4.83
N VAL A 163 -16.94 -5.90 4.94
CA VAL A 163 -18.27 -6.55 5.13
C VAL A 163 -18.88 -6.12 6.47
N GLU A 164 -18.10 -6.14 7.55
CA GLU A 164 -18.55 -5.67 8.86
C GLU A 164 -18.97 -4.18 8.85
N ALA A 165 -18.26 -3.35 8.09
CA ALA A 165 -18.61 -1.94 7.93
C ALA A 165 -19.94 -1.77 7.19
N ILE A 166 -20.21 -2.58 6.16
CA ILE A 166 -21.49 -2.61 5.45
C ILE A 166 -22.62 -3.03 6.41
N ASP A 167 -22.42 -4.11 7.17
CA ASP A 167 -23.41 -4.59 8.14
C ASP A 167 -23.69 -3.52 9.22
N LYS A 168 -22.66 -2.79 9.69
CA LYS A 168 -22.83 -1.67 10.63
C LYS A 168 -23.67 -0.53 10.04
N VAL A 169 -23.47 -0.18 8.78
CA VAL A 169 -24.26 0.86 8.09
C VAL A 169 -25.72 0.42 7.95
N ILE A 170 -25.96 -0.81 7.50
CA ILE A 170 -27.31 -1.38 7.40
C ILE A 170 -28.01 -1.39 8.77
N ALA A 171 -27.30 -1.84 9.82
CA ALA A 171 -27.85 -1.88 11.17
C ALA A 171 -28.18 -0.47 11.71
N LYS A 172 -27.38 0.55 11.39
CA LYS A 172 -27.66 1.95 11.76
C LYS A 172 -28.94 2.46 11.09
N PHE A 173 -29.13 2.22 9.78
CA PHE A 173 -30.37 2.58 9.08
C PHE A 173 -31.59 1.82 9.62
N LYS A 174 -31.45 0.53 9.86
CA LYS A 174 -32.52 -0.30 10.44
C LYS A 174 -32.96 0.17 11.82
N LYS A 175 -32.03 0.62 12.68
CA LYS A 175 -32.34 1.23 13.99
C LYS A 175 -33.18 2.51 13.86
N LYS A 176 -33.06 3.23 12.75
CA LYS A 176 -33.85 4.42 12.44
C LYS A 176 -35.18 4.10 11.72
N GLY A 177 -35.48 2.82 11.50
CA GLY A 177 -36.70 2.40 10.78
C GLY A 177 -36.59 2.50 9.26
N ILE A 178 -35.42 2.82 8.72
CA ILE A 178 -35.18 3.00 7.29
C ILE A 178 -34.85 1.64 6.67
N LYS A 179 -35.51 1.30 5.56
CA LYS A 179 -35.21 0.06 4.81
C LYS A 179 -33.96 0.28 3.96
N ALA A 180 -32.86 -0.40 4.31
CA ALA A 180 -31.63 -0.37 3.55
C ALA A 180 -31.50 -1.60 2.65
N LYS A 181 -31.26 -1.40 1.36
CA LYS A 181 -30.93 -2.45 0.39
C LYS A 181 -29.52 -2.23 -0.13
N VAL A 182 -28.81 -3.33 -0.35
CA VAL A 182 -27.45 -3.29 -0.93
C VAL A 182 -27.52 -3.86 -2.33
N ARG A 183 -26.96 -3.15 -3.29
CA ARG A 183 -26.85 -3.57 -4.68
C ARG A 183 -25.40 -3.89 -5.01
N ILE A 184 -25.14 -5.15 -5.34
CA ILE A 184 -23.80 -5.64 -5.65
C ILE A 184 -23.86 -6.37 -6.99
N LEU A 185 -23.16 -5.85 -7.98
CA LEU A 185 -23.09 -6.45 -9.31
C LEU A 185 -21.83 -7.29 -9.54
N ASN A 186 -20.79 -7.12 -8.70
CA ASN A 186 -19.55 -7.85 -8.88
C ASN A 186 -19.62 -9.24 -8.24
N LYS A 187 -19.51 -10.29 -9.06
CA LYS A 187 -19.57 -11.70 -8.63
C LYS A 187 -18.51 -12.06 -7.56
N GLU A 188 -17.36 -11.40 -7.56
CA GLU A 188 -16.32 -11.61 -6.53
C GLU A 188 -16.75 -11.04 -5.18
N CYS A 189 -17.35 -9.85 -5.18
CA CYS A 189 -17.86 -9.21 -3.96
C CYS A 189 -19.04 -9.98 -3.37
N VAL A 190 -19.94 -10.53 -4.21
CA VAL A 190 -21.05 -11.38 -3.76
C VAL A 190 -20.52 -12.60 -3.00
N LYS A 191 -19.53 -13.30 -3.53
CA LYS A 191 -18.94 -14.48 -2.87
C LYS A 191 -18.30 -14.15 -1.52
N ILE A 192 -17.67 -12.97 -1.40
CA ILE A 192 -17.04 -12.53 -0.14
C ILE A 192 -18.14 -12.25 0.90
N ILE A 193 -19.20 -11.57 0.50
CA ILE A 193 -20.31 -11.23 1.39
C ILE A 193 -21.08 -12.47 1.82
N GLU A 194 -21.46 -13.36 0.90
CA GLU A 194 -22.14 -14.63 1.23
C GLU A 194 -21.34 -15.48 2.22
N LYS A 195 -20.01 -15.45 2.13
CA LYS A 195 -19.12 -16.23 3.00
C LYS A 195 -18.91 -15.58 4.38
N LEU A 196 -18.95 -14.27 4.48
CA LEU A 196 -18.51 -13.52 5.64
C LEU A 196 -19.63 -12.72 6.33
N SER A 197 -20.78 -12.48 5.68
CA SER A 197 -21.88 -11.74 6.27
C SER A 197 -22.55 -12.56 7.37
N CYS A 198 -22.70 -11.95 8.55
CA CYS A 198 -23.45 -12.50 9.66
C CYS A 198 -24.96 -12.23 9.55
N SER A 199 -25.38 -11.42 8.58
CA SER A 199 -26.78 -11.01 8.39
C SER A 199 -27.36 -11.70 7.15
N ASN A 200 -28.34 -12.58 7.34
CA ASN A 200 -29.11 -13.28 6.29
C ASN A 200 -30.04 -12.34 5.47
N ASN A 201 -29.78 -11.02 5.42
CA ASN A 201 -30.65 -10.00 4.84
C ASN A 201 -29.97 -9.14 3.77
N ILE A 202 -29.08 -9.72 2.96
CA ILE A 202 -28.52 -9.02 1.78
C ILE A 202 -29.16 -9.59 0.52
#